data_4805810e007f9d4b7b5a418d8565d186
#
_entry.id   4805810e007f9d4b7b5a418d8565d186
#
_cell.length_a   1.000
_cell.length_b   1.000
_cell.length_c   1.000
_cell.angle_alpha   90.00
_cell.angle_beta   90.00
_cell.angle_gamma   90.00
#
_symmetry.space_group_name_H-M   'P 1'
#
loop_
_entity.id
_entity.type
_entity.pdbx_description
1 polymer ?
#
loop_
_entity_poly.entity_id
_entity_poly.type
_entity_poly.pdbx_seq_one_letter_code
_entity_poly.pdbx_strand_id
1 'polypeptide(L)'
;AIGEMLLGLNASHMLQYEIPVAGVATDVVGLFNHDNFARSLPETKMVLSAMLQSGKHSAAAYGRWVSSYETTRPVSASAAAQGFTQDIDSMFTVDLQYNYTFDFNSEDDLKLTLGVKNAFDEEVPQVYDAANWSYDPKHHDPRGRMISVGLKLTM
;
A
#
# COMPACT_ATOMS: atom_id res chain seq x y z
N ALA A 1 -5.91 29.05 -18.01
CA ALA A 1 -4.70 28.26 -18.34
C ALA A 1 -5.07 26.78 -18.30
N ILE A 2 -4.67 26.01 -19.30
CA ILE A 2 -4.81 24.56 -19.31
C ILE A 2 -3.83 24.05 -18.26
N GLY A 3 -4.34 23.26 -17.30
CA GLY A 3 -3.49 22.66 -16.26
C GLY A 3 -2.55 21.59 -16.84
N GLU A 4 -1.48 21.33 -16.14
CA GLU A 4 -0.57 20.21 -16.46
C GLU A 4 -1.02 18.96 -15.73
N MET A 5 -1.09 17.83 -16.43
CA MET A 5 -1.41 16.51 -15.86
C MET A 5 -0.23 15.56 -16.10
N LEU A 6 0.21 14.91 -15.03
CA LEU A 6 1.24 13.87 -15.07
C LEU A 6 0.64 12.55 -14.60
N LEU A 7 0.81 11.49 -15.40
CA LEU A 7 0.46 10.12 -15.05
C LEU A 7 1.71 9.29 -14.91
N GLY A 8 1.76 8.43 -13.90
CA GLY A 8 2.88 7.54 -13.65
C GLY A 8 2.41 6.15 -13.26
N LEU A 9 3.09 5.13 -13.74
CA LEU A 9 2.93 3.73 -13.33
C LEU A 9 4.29 3.19 -12.93
N ASN A 10 4.37 2.64 -11.74
CA ASN A 10 5.51 1.86 -11.26
C ASN A 10 5.00 0.46 -10.89
N ALA A 11 5.60 -0.57 -11.47
CA ALA A 11 5.25 -1.95 -11.19
C ALA A 11 6.53 -2.76 -10.94
N SER A 12 6.49 -3.63 -9.96
CA SER A 12 7.52 -4.63 -9.70
C SER A 12 6.89 -6.01 -9.69
N HIS A 13 7.52 -6.95 -10.39
CA HIS A 13 7.12 -8.34 -10.45
C HIS A 13 8.34 -9.20 -10.16
N MET A 14 8.27 -10.03 -9.13
CA MET A 14 9.33 -10.93 -8.74
C MET A 14 9.11 -12.27 -9.43
N LEU A 15 10.03 -12.66 -10.30
CA LEU A 15 9.92 -13.90 -11.07
C LEU A 15 10.30 -15.12 -10.24
N GLN A 16 11.33 -14.98 -9.40
CA GLN A 16 11.86 -16.09 -8.62
C GLN A 16 12.74 -15.56 -7.47
N TYR A 17 12.64 -16.20 -6.32
CA TYR A 17 13.56 -16.01 -5.21
C TYR A 17 13.72 -17.32 -4.45
N GLU A 18 14.85 -18.02 -4.70
CA GLU A 18 15.13 -19.31 -4.09
C GLU A 18 15.92 -19.16 -2.80
N ILE A 19 15.53 -19.94 -1.81
CA ILE A 19 16.27 -20.11 -0.56
C ILE A 19 16.42 -21.61 -0.24
N PRO A 20 17.46 -22.00 0.51
CA PRO A 20 17.57 -23.37 1.00
C PRO A 20 16.55 -23.60 2.13
N VAL A 21 15.54 -24.43 1.87
CA VAL A 21 14.60 -24.92 2.88
C VAL A 21 14.91 -26.40 3.12
N ALA A 22 15.33 -26.76 4.32
CA ALA A 22 15.79 -28.13 4.67
C ALA A 22 16.85 -28.69 3.69
N GLY A 23 17.71 -27.80 3.13
CA GLY A 23 18.76 -28.19 2.18
C GLY A 23 18.31 -28.30 0.71
N VAL A 24 17.04 -27.97 0.40
CA VAL A 24 16.50 -27.97 -0.95
C VAL A 24 16.27 -26.51 -1.39
N ALA A 25 16.77 -26.16 -2.60
CA ALA A 25 16.46 -24.86 -3.19
C ALA A 25 14.95 -24.78 -3.46
N THR A 26 14.28 -23.81 -2.83
CA THR A 26 12.83 -23.66 -2.86
C THR A 26 12.51 -22.23 -3.26
N ASP A 27 11.69 -22.07 -4.29
CA ASP A 27 11.14 -20.74 -4.63
C ASP A 27 10.12 -20.32 -3.58
N VAL A 28 10.26 -19.10 -3.08
CA VAL A 28 9.44 -18.56 -1.99
C VAL A 28 8.70 -17.27 -2.39
N VAL A 29 8.63 -16.98 -3.68
CA VAL A 29 7.83 -15.89 -4.24
C VAL A 29 6.34 -16.24 -4.14
N GLY A 30 5.49 -15.23 -3.91
CA GLY A 30 4.06 -15.45 -3.69
C GLY A 30 3.71 -16.05 -2.34
N LEU A 31 4.68 -16.08 -1.40
CA LEU A 31 4.48 -16.72 -0.10
C LEU A 31 4.70 -15.74 1.08
N PHE A 32 3.90 -15.94 2.13
CA PHE A 32 4.24 -15.50 3.48
C PHE A 32 4.96 -16.65 4.19
N ASN A 33 6.27 -16.58 4.16
CA ASN A 33 7.17 -17.60 4.68
C ASN A 33 7.28 -17.51 6.19
N HIS A 34 6.42 -18.20 6.90
CA HIS A 34 6.30 -18.10 8.35
C HIS A 34 7.60 -18.44 9.09
N ASP A 35 8.28 -19.51 8.69
CA ASP A 35 9.37 -20.12 9.44
C ASP A 35 10.77 -19.79 8.91
N ASN A 36 10.89 -18.89 7.91
CA ASN A 36 12.19 -18.54 7.35
C ASN A 36 12.39 -17.03 7.21
N PHE A 37 13.64 -16.63 6.92
CA PHE A 37 14.04 -15.23 6.86
C PHE A 37 13.46 -14.45 5.66
N ALA A 38 13.03 -15.13 4.59
CA ALA A 38 12.44 -14.49 3.42
C ALA A 38 11.13 -13.74 3.78
N ARG A 39 10.39 -14.28 4.77
CA ARG A 39 9.15 -13.67 5.23
C ARG A 39 8.17 -13.48 4.09
N SER A 40 7.58 -12.33 3.97
CA SER A 40 6.51 -12.03 3.05
C SER A 40 7.07 -11.49 1.72
N LEU A 41 6.75 -12.19 0.62
CA LEU A 41 7.20 -11.87 -0.74
C LEU A 41 6.02 -11.94 -1.73
N PRO A 42 5.06 -10.97 -1.69
CA PRO A 42 4.05 -10.87 -2.75
C PRO A 42 4.71 -10.74 -4.11
N GLU A 43 4.19 -11.48 -5.10
CA GLU A 43 4.78 -11.57 -6.44
C GLU A 43 4.78 -10.23 -7.17
N THR A 44 3.67 -9.49 -7.09
CA THR A 44 3.51 -8.24 -7.83
C THR A 44 3.06 -7.09 -6.93
N LYS A 45 3.66 -5.92 -7.15
CA LYS A 45 3.24 -4.66 -6.54
C LYS A 45 3.18 -3.58 -7.58
N MET A 46 2.17 -2.72 -7.50
CA MET A 46 1.99 -1.60 -8.42
C MET A 46 1.64 -0.32 -7.69
N VAL A 47 2.13 0.80 -8.22
CA VAL A 47 1.72 2.15 -7.83
C VAL A 47 1.35 2.92 -9.08
N LEU A 48 0.09 3.32 -9.16
CA LEU A 48 -0.42 4.26 -10.16
C LEU A 48 -0.45 5.65 -9.53
N SER A 49 0.02 6.66 -10.24
CA SER A 49 -0.04 8.05 -9.80
C SER A 49 -0.68 8.95 -10.86
N ALA A 50 -1.47 9.90 -10.40
CA ALA A 50 -2.02 10.97 -11.23
C ALA A 50 -1.83 12.29 -10.48
N MET A 51 -1.22 13.27 -11.13
CA MET A 51 -1.00 14.60 -10.58
C MET A 51 -1.57 15.65 -11.53
N LEU A 52 -2.24 16.64 -10.98
CA LEU A 52 -2.80 17.77 -11.72
C LEU A 52 -2.32 19.07 -11.09
N GLN A 53 -1.79 19.95 -11.92
CA GLN A 53 -1.42 21.30 -11.52
C GLN A 53 -2.19 22.31 -12.38
N SER A 54 -2.93 23.22 -11.77
CA SER A 54 -3.69 24.27 -12.47
C SER A 54 -3.72 25.55 -11.65
N GLY A 55 -2.89 26.52 -12.03
CA GLY A 55 -2.74 27.77 -11.28
C GLY A 55 -2.37 27.52 -9.81
N LYS A 56 -3.20 27.98 -8.89
CA LYS A 56 -3.02 27.84 -7.43
C LYS A 56 -3.44 26.47 -6.87
N HIS A 57 -4.00 25.61 -7.71
CA HIS A 57 -4.51 24.31 -7.34
C HIS A 57 -3.54 23.20 -7.75
N SER A 58 -3.29 22.26 -6.87
CA SER A 58 -2.67 20.98 -7.25
C SER A 58 -3.39 19.83 -6.57
N ALA A 59 -3.58 18.74 -7.32
CA ALA A 59 -4.18 17.52 -6.83
C ALA A 59 -3.29 16.34 -7.18
N ALA A 60 -3.26 15.32 -6.32
CA ALA A 60 -2.57 14.07 -6.58
C ALA A 60 -3.43 12.89 -6.10
N ALA A 61 -3.40 11.80 -6.84
CA ALA A 61 -3.99 10.53 -6.47
C ALA A 61 -2.94 9.42 -6.64
N TYR A 62 -2.89 8.51 -5.69
CA TYR A 62 -2.00 7.34 -5.73
C TYR A 62 -2.81 6.09 -5.45
N GLY A 63 -2.90 5.20 -6.44
CA GLY A 63 -3.43 3.84 -6.28
C GLY A 63 -2.26 2.89 -5.98
N ARG A 64 -2.33 2.11 -4.90
CA ARG A 64 -1.34 1.09 -4.56
C ARG A 64 -2.01 -0.27 -4.55
N TRP A 65 -1.37 -1.22 -5.21
CA TRP A 65 -1.85 -2.58 -5.26
C TRP A 65 -0.74 -3.57 -4.90
N VAL A 66 -1.11 -4.57 -4.09
CA VAL A 66 -0.28 -5.72 -3.74
C VAL A 66 -1.06 -6.96 -4.15
N SER A 67 -0.43 -7.88 -4.89
CA SER A 67 -1.06 -9.13 -5.31
C SER A 67 -1.41 -10.01 -4.11
N SER A 68 -2.36 -10.91 -4.29
CA SER A 68 -2.59 -12.03 -3.35
C SER A 68 -1.36 -12.93 -3.26
N TYR A 69 -1.23 -13.63 -2.14
CA TYR A 69 -0.17 -14.60 -1.86
C TYR A 69 -0.68 -15.58 -0.81
N GLU A 70 0.12 -16.60 -0.42
CA GLU A 70 -0.32 -17.64 0.49
C GLU A 70 0.60 -17.73 1.71
N THR A 71 0.06 -18.04 2.89
CA THR A 71 0.88 -18.41 4.04
C THR A 71 1.39 -19.84 3.92
N THR A 72 2.66 -20.05 4.25
CA THR A 72 3.23 -21.43 4.31
C THR A 72 2.73 -22.23 5.50
N ARG A 73 1.97 -21.62 6.41
CA ARG A 73 1.45 -22.30 7.60
C ARG A 73 0.15 -23.03 7.30
N PRO A 74 0.10 -24.36 7.53
CA PRO A 74 -1.12 -25.13 7.31
C PRO A 74 -2.24 -24.68 8.24
N VAL A 75 -3.44 -24.51 7.69
CA VAL A 75 -4.63 -24.17 8.47
C VAL A 75 -5.12 -25.42 9.22
N SER A 76 -5.33 -25.29 10.53
CA SER A 76 -5.89 -26.39 11.33
C SER A 76 -7.34 -26.65 10.98
N ALA A 77 -7.85 -27.87 11.21
CA ALA A 77 -9.23 -28.22 10.93
C ALA A 77 -10.24 -27.32 11.68
N SER A 78 -9.90 -26.92 12.91
CA SER A 78 -10.73 -26.02 13.70
C SER A 78 -10.74 -24.59 13.16
N ALA A 79 -9.64 -24.11 12.60
CA ALA A 79 -9.55 -22.80 11.98
C ALA A 79 -10.26 -22.80 10.61
N ALA A 80 -10.08 -23.87 9.81
CA ALA A 80 -10.79 -24.03 8.55
C ALA A 80 -12.33 -24.04 8.74
N ALA A 81 -12.81 -24.65 9.81
CA ALA A 81 -14.24 -24.63 10.17
C ALA A 81 -14.74 -23.21 10.54
N GLN A 82 -13.86 -22.27 10.87
CA GLN A 82 -14.15 -20.87 11.11
C GLN A 82 -13.93 -19.98 9.87
N GLY A 83 -13.61 -20.57 8.72
CA GLY A 83 -13.44 -19.86 7.45
C GLY A 83 -12.02 -19.37 7.18
N PHE A 84 -11.03 -19.73 8.00
CA PHE A 84 -9.62 -19.40 7.71
C PHE A 84 -9.09 -20.24 6.55
N THR A 85 -8.33 -19.60 5.66
CA THR A 85 -7.62 -20.22 4.54
C THR A 85 -6.13 -19.89 4.62
N GLN A 86 -5.32 -20.48 3.73
CA GLN A 86 -3.93 -20.07 3.55
C GLN A 86 -3.82 -18.82 2.66
N ASP A 87 -4.87 -18.49 1.92
CA ASP A 87 -4.89 -17.36 1.01
C ASP A 87 -4.85 -16.05 1.77
N ILE A 88 -4.06 -15.13 1.27
CA ILE A 88 -3.98 -13.74 1.70
C ILE A 88 -4.41 -12.91 0.50
N ASP A 89 -5.55 -12.25 0.61
CA ASP A 89 -6.15 -11.51 -0.49
C ASP A 89 -5.25 -10.36 -0.99
N SER A 90 -5.43 -9.97 -2.24
CA SER A 90 -4.82 -8.76 -2.76
C SER A 90 -5.42 -7.53 -2.09
N MET A 91 -4.64 -6.46 -1.97
CA MET A 91 -5.09 -5.19 -1.40
C MET A 91 -4.88 -4.05 -2.38
N PHE A 92 -5.88 -3.20 -2.54
CA PHE A 92 -5.80 -1.97 -3.34
C PHE A 92 -6.23 -0.77 -2.49
N THR A 93 -5.34 0.20 -2.31
CA THR A 93 -5.63 1.43 -1.58
C THR A 93 -5.46 2.65 -2.47
N VAL A 94 -6.23 3.70 -2.19
CA VAL A 94 -6.13 4.99 -2.87
C VAL A 94 -5.85 6.09 -1.85
N ASP A 95 -4.78 6.84 -2.10
CA ASP A 95 -4.46 8.06 -1.37
C ASP A 95 -4.75 9.28 -2.24
N LEU A 96 -5.32 10.31 -1.65
CA LEU A 96 -5.66 11.56 -2.31
C LEU A 96 -4.99 12.73 -1.59
N GLN A 97 -4.51 13.69 -2.36
CA GLN A 97 -3.98 14.94 -1.83
C GLN A 97 -4.46 16.10 -2.68
N TYR A 98 -4.84 17.19 -2.03
CA TYR A 98 -5.17 18.45 -2.65
C TYR A 98 -4.43 19.58 -1.97
N ASN A 99 -3.89 20.50 -2.76
CA ASN A 99 -3.23 21.70 -2.26
C ASN A 99 -3.83 22.94 -2.92
N TYR A 100 -3.92 24.00 -2.12
CA TYR A 100 -4.25 25.33 -2.59
C TYR A 100 -3.26 26.33 -2.05
N THR A 101 -2.73 27.21 -2.92
CA THR A 101 -1.80 28.28 -2.54
C THR A 101 -2.53 29.62 -2.55
N PHE A 102 -2.56 30.28 -1.40
CA PHE A 102 -3.02 31.64 -1.24
C PHE A 102 -1.81 32.58 -1.36
N ASP A 103 -1.79 33.43 -2.34
CA ASP A 103 -0.76 34.47 -2.47
C ASP A 103 -1.24 35.70 -1.68
N PHE A 104 -0.49 36.13 -0.70
CA PHE A 104 -0.79 37.36 0.06
C PHE A 104 -0.06 38.57 -0.53
N ASN A 105 1.22 38.39 -0.89
CA ASN A 105 2.10 39.39 -1.48
C ASN A 105 3.04 38.67 -2.48
N SER A 106 3.97 39.44 -3.08
CA SER A 106 4.98 38.87 -3.99
C SER A 106 5.99 37.94 -3.32
N GLU A 107 6.07 37.95 -1.99
CA GLU A 107 7.07 37.19 -1.21
C GLU A 107 6.42 36.20 -0.21
N ASP A 108 5.13 36.41 0.13
CA ASP A 108 4.43 35.63 1.16
C ASP A 108 3.32 34.73 0.58
N ASP A 109 3.45 33.43 0.81
CA ASP A 109 2.48 32.41 0.40
C ASP A 109 1.97 31.57 1.57
N LEU A 110 0.66 31.29 1.59
CA LEU A 110 0.08 30.25 2.46
C LEU A 110 -0.40 29.07 1.64
N LYS A 111 0.18 27.90 1.86
CA LYS A 111 -0.26 26.65 1.25
C LYS A 111 -1.11 25.83 2.22
N LEU A 112 -2.36 25.60 1.82
CA LEU A 112 -3.25 24.63 2.46
C LEU A 112 -3.06 23.26 1.78
N THR A 113 -2.88 22.22 2.58
CA THR A 113 -2.81 20.83 2.13
C THR A 113 -3.91 20.01 2.80
N LEU A 114 -4.73 19.33 2.01
CA LEU A 114 -5.69 18.34 2.47
C LEU A 114 -5.24 16.97 1.97
N GLY A 115 -5.17 15.99 2.84
CA GLY A 115 -4.76 14.62 2.51
C GLY A 115 -5.75 13.59 3.04
N VAL A 116 -6.00 12.57 2.25
CA VAL A 116 -6.75 11.38 2.67
C VAL A 116 -5.92 10.15 2.25
N LYS A 117 -5.49 9.36 3.22
CA LYS A 117 -4.91 8.04 2.98
C LYS A 117 -5.97 6.98 3.09
N ASN A 118 -5.86 5.95 2.27
CA ASN A 118 -6.83 4.87 2.19
C ASN A 118 -8.27 5.42 2.08
N ALA A 119 -8.55 6.17 1.03
CA ALA A 119 -9.80 6.94 0.86
C ALA A 119 -11.07 6.07 0.92
N PHE A 120 -10.97 4.80 0.55
CA PHE A 120 -12.08 3.85 0.54
C PHE A 120 -12.20 3.02 1.82
N ASP A 121 -11.28 3.22 2.79
CA ASP A 121 -11.26 2.51 4.07
C ASP A 121 -11.09 0.99 3.91
N GLU A 122 -10.26 0.58 2.95
CA GLU A 122 -9.97 -0.82 2.69
C GLU A 122 -9.32 -1.47 3.91
N GLU A 123 -9.86 -2.60 4.34
CA GLU A 123 -9.33 -3.37 5.46
C GLU A 123 -8.13 -4.22 5.00
N VAL A 124 -7.18 -4.44 5.92
CA VAL A 124 -6.02 -5.29 5.62
C VAL A 124 -6.43 -6.74 5.46
N PRO A 125 -5.86 -7.47 4.48
CA PRO A 125 -6.11 -8.89 4.31
C PRO A 125 -5.72 -9.67 5.56
N GLN A 126 -6.58 -10.64 5.92
CA GLN A 126 -6.35 -11.50 7.05
C GLN A 126 -5.25 -12.53 6.73
N VAL A 127 -4.31 -12.70 7.65
CA VAL A 127 -3.27 -13.75 7.58
C VAL A 127 -3.50 -14.76 8.69
N TYR A 128 -3.70 -16.03 8.32
CA TYR A 128 -3.80 -17.09 9.31
C TYR A 128 -2.48 -17.23 10.06
N ASP A 129 -2.56 -17.05 11.38
CA ASP A 129 -1.44 -17.24 12.31
C ASP A 129 -0.20 -16.35 12.04
N ALA A 130 -0.40 -15.16 11.50
CA ALA A 130 0.58 -14.10 11.63
C ALA A 130 0.70 -13.77 13.12
N ALA A 131 1.82 -14.17 13.72
CA ALA A 131 2.04 -14.05 15.15
C ALA A 131 1.69 -12.63 15.63
N ASN A 132 0.66 -12.51 16.46
CA ASN A 132 0.17 -11.31 17.14
C ASN A 132 -0.63 -10.29 16.30
N TRP A 133 -0.69 -10.37 14.96
CA TRP A 133 -1.23 -9.29 14.15
C TRP A 133 -2.45 -9.67 13.31
N SER A 134 -2.60 -10.93 12.90
CA SER A 134 -3.63 -11.40 11.96
C SER A 134 -3.61 -10.69 10.59
N TYR A 135 -2.52 -10.00 10.26
CA TYR A 135 -2.24 -9.37 8.97
C TYR A 135 -0.72 -9.27 8.73
N ASP A 136 -0.30 -8.95 7.52
CA ASP A 136 1.11 -8.74 7.18
C ASP A 136 1.54 -7.28 7.32
N PRO A 137 2.23 -6.89 8.41
CA PRO A 137 2.61 -5.50 8.66
C PRO A 137 3.72 -4.99 7.73
N LYS A 138 4.36 -5.86 6.94
CA LYS A 138 5.40 -5.48 5.99
C LYS A 138 4.82 -4.84 4.74
N HIS A 139 3.61 -5.23 4.35
CA HIS A 139 2.98 -4.79 3.11
C HIS A 139 1.68 -4.02 3.30
N HIS A 140 1.03 -4.14 4.45
CA HIS A 140 -0.29 -3.58 4.70
C HIS A 140 -0.30 -2.67 5.93
N ASP A 141 -1.01 -1.54 5.83
CA ASP A 141 -1.20 -0.57 6.92
C ASP A 141 -2.60 -0.73 7.53
N PRO A 142 -2.72 -1.18 8.80
CA PRO A 142 -4.01 -1.48 9.40
C PRO A 142 -4.79 -0.25 9.87
N ARG A 143 -4.24 0.96 9.73
CA ARG A 143 -4.84 2.18 10.31
C ARG A 143 -6.14 2.62 9.64
N GLY A 144 -6.53 1.99 8.51
CA GLY A 144 -7.71 2.39 7.76
C GLY A 144 -7.58 3.78 7.15
N ARG A 145 -8.70 4.46 6.97
CA ARG A 145 -8.74 5.82 6.40
C ARG A 145 -8.21 6.87 7.37
N MET A 146 -7.26 7.68 6.89
CA MET A 146 -6.71 8.81 7.65
C MET A 146 -6.89 10.11 6.89
N ILE A 147 -7.37 11.15 7.58
CA ILE A 147 -7.51 12.50 7.03
C ILE A 147 -6.46 13.40 7.68
N SER A 148 -5.82 14.22 6.88
CA SER A 148 -4.81 15.19 7.34
C SER A 148 -5.06 16.58 6.75
N VAL A 149 -4.75 17.59 7.55
CA VAL A 149 -4.76 19.01 7.13
C VAL A 149 -3.41 19.60 7.48
N GLY A 150 -2.80 20.27 6.53
CA GLY A 150 -1.53 20.96 6.71
C GLY A 150 -1.62 22.42 6.25
N LEU A 151 -0.93 23.30 6.97
CA LEU A 151 -0.72 24.69 6.61
C LEU A 151 0.76 24.99 6.57
N LYS A 152 1.26 25.60 5.50
CA LYS A 152 2.64 26.06 5.37
C LYS A 152 2.64 27.52 4.96
N LEU A 153 3.20 28.39 5.80
CA LEU A 153 3.47 29.80 5.49
C LEU A 153 4.93 29.92 5.05
N THR A 154 5.15 30.59 3.94
CA THR A 154 6.46 31.03 3.43
C THR A 154 6.50 32.55 3.50
N MET A 155 7.55 33.12 4.14
CA MET A 155 7.79 34.55 4.31
C MET A 155 9.17 34.88 3.78
#